data_64fdddb8e51bf6bc1cb5515088665f65
#
_entry.id   64fdddb8e51bf6bc1cb5515088665f65
#
_cell.length_a   1.000
_cell.length_b   1.000
_cell.length_c   1.000
_cell.angle_alpha   90.00
_cell.angle_beta   90.00
_cell.angle_gamma   90.00
#
_symmetry.space_group_name_H-M   'P 1'
#
loop_
_entity.id
_entity.type
_entity.pdbx_description
1 polymer ?
#
loop_
_entity_poly.entity_id
_entity_poly.type
_entity_poly.pdbx_seq_one_letter_code
_entity_poly.pdbx_strand_id
1 'polypeptide(L)' 'MRTKAVIYARVSSVSDRQDTSRQIEDLRKYANLRDIEVVATFEEHISGAK' A
#
# COMPACT_ATOMS: atom_id res chain seq x y z
N MET A 1 10.81 -19.46 -7.49
CA MET A 1 10.38 -18.97 -6.18
C MET A 1 10.01 -17.52 -6.25
N ARG A 2 8.96 -17.14 -5.56
CA ARG A 2 8.52 -15.77 -5.56
C ARG A 2 9.12 -15.02 -4.38
N THR A 3 9.48 -13.77 -4.64
CA THR A 3 9.88 -12.88 -3.58
C THR A 3 8.66 -12.42 -2.82
N LYS A 4 8.71 -12.46 -1.52
CA LYS A 4 7.60 -12.00 -0.69
C LYS A 4 7.83 -10.56 -0.29
N ALA A 5 6.75 -9.79 -0.28
CA ALA A 5 6.84 -8.37 0.01
C ALA A 5 5.66 -7.93 0.86
N VAL A 6 5.83 -6.81 1.52
CA VAL A 6 4.79 -6.21 2.35
C VAL A 6 4.60 -4.78 1.88
N ILE A 7 3.34 -4.38 1.78
CA ILE A 7 3.01 -3.02 1.42
C ILE A 7 2.67 -2.26 2.69
N TYR A 8 3.28 -1.11 2.87
CA TYR A 8 3.03 -0.27 4.02
C TYR A 8 2.67 1.12 3.54
N ALA A 9 1.53 1.62 3.96
CA ALA A 9 1.05 2.93 3.55
C ALA A 9 0.61 3.74 4.75
N ARG A 10 0.81 5.05 4.68
CA ARG A 10 0.40 5.95 5.74
C ARG A 10 -0.61 6.93 5.16
N VAL A 11 -1.71 7.08 5.86
CA VAL A 11 -2.82 7.92 5.42
C VAL A 11 -3.04 9.01 6.47
N SER A 12 -2.93 10.25 6.07
CA SER A 12 -3.04 11.35 7.03
C SER A 12 -4.38 12.07 6.94
N SER A 13 -5.14 11.86 5.90
CA SER A 13 -6.43 12.52 5.78
C SER A 13 -7.35 11.70 4.91
N VAL A 14 -8.60 12.10 4.88
CA VAL A 14 -9.58 11.38 4.09
C VAL A 14 -9.26 11.47 2.60
N SER A 15 -8.81 12.63 2.15
CA SER A 15 -8.49 12.77 0.74
C SER A 15 -7.24 11.96 0.38
N ASP A 16 -6.32 11.81 1.31
CA ASP A 16 -5.14 10.99 1.06
C ASP A 16 -5.51 9.52 0.90
N ARG A 17 -6.65 9.14 1.44
CA ARG A 17 -7.08 7.77 1.38
C ARG A 17 -7.23 7.28 -0.05
N GLN A 18 -7.83 8.10 -0.90
CA GLN A 18 -8.03 7.72 -2.29
C GLN A 18 -6.70 7.57 -3.01
N ASP A 19 -5.79 8.50 -2.77
CA ASP A 19 -4.48 8.41 -3.39
C ASP A 19 -3.73 7.20 -2.89
N THR A 20 -3.83 6.92 -1.60
CA THR A 20 -3.14 5.77 -1.04
C THR A 20 -3.69 4.47 -1.61
N SER A 21 -5.00 4.36 -1.76
CA SER A 21 -5.59 3.17 -2.34
C SER A 21 -5.09 2.93 -3.75
N ARG A 22 -5.00 4.01 -4.53
CA ARG A 22 -4.49 3.91 -5.88
C ARG A 22 -3.04 3.47 -5.90
N GLN A 23 -2.25 4.01 -4.98
CA GLN A 23 -0.85 3.62 -4.88
C GLN A 23 -0.71 2.15 -4.54
N ILE A 24 -1.54 1.67 -3.63
CA ILE A 24 -1.50 0.27 -3.25
C ILE A 24 -1.84 -0.61 -4.44
N GLU A 25 -2.84 -0.23 -5.20
CA GLU A 25 -3.19 -0.99 -6.40
C GLU A 25 -2.05 -1.02 -7.39
N ASP A 26 -1.41 0.12 -7.59
CA ASP A 26 -0.29 0.19 -8.51
C ASP A 26 0.86 -0.69 -8.04
N LEU A 27 1.11 -0.67 -6.74
CA LEU A 27 2.17 -1.50 -6.18
C LEU A 27 1.86 -2.98 -6.36
N ARG A 28 0.60 -3.35 -6.20
CA ARG A 28 0.21 -4.73 -6.41
C ARG A 28 0.39 -5.16 -7.85
N LYS A 29 0.03 -4.29 -8.77
CA LYS A 29 0.24 -4.59 -10.18
C LYS A 29 1.72 -4.72 -10.49
N TYR A 30 2.52 -3.82 -9.93
CA TYR A 30 3.96 -3.88 -10.14
C TYR A 30 4.53 -5.19 -9.59
N ALA A 31 4.09 -5.57 -8.40
CA ALA A 31 4.55 -6.81 -7.79
C ALA A 31 4.16 -8.00 -8.65
N ASN A 32 2.95 -7.98 -9.18
CA ASN A 32 2.49 -9.07 -10.01
C ASN A 32 3.34 -9.21 -11.27
N LEU A 33 3.70 -8.06 -11.87
CA LEU A 33 4.55 -8.07 -13.04
C LEU A 33 5.94 -8.59 -12.75
N ARG A 34 6.40 -8.37 -11.54
CA ARG A 34 7.75 -8.79 -11.15
C ARG A 34 7.76 -10.14 -10.44
N ASP A 35 6.62 -10.81 -10.43
CA ASP A 35 6.51 -12.11 -9.80
C ASP A 35 6.84 -12.02 -8.31
N ILE A 36 6.35 -10.96 -7.68
CA ILE A 36 6.51 -10.74 -6.25
C ILE A 36 5.18 -11.01 -5.58
N GLU A 37 5.21 -11.74 -4.50
CA GLU A 37 3.99 -12.06 -3.77
C GLU A 37 3.80 -11.07 -2.63
N VAL A 38 2.67 -10.36 -2.64
CA VAL A 38 2.33 -9.45 -1.55
C VAL A 38 1.63 -10.25 -0.48
N VAL A 39 2.29 -10.46 0.63
CA VAL A 39 1.75 -11.31 1.69
C VAL A 39 0.96 -10.53 2.71
N ALA A 40 1.15 -9.21 2.77
CA ALA A 40 0.41 -8.39 3.73
C ALA A 40 0.39 -6.95 3.25
N THR A 41 -0.65 -6.25 3.65
CA THR A 41 -0.78 -4.83 3.36
C THR A 41 -1.16 -4.12 4.65
N PHE A 42 -0.41 -3.11 5.02
CA PHE A 42 -0.66 -2.35 6.23
C PHE A 42 -0.97 -0.91 5.89
N GLU A 43 -2.01 -0.38 6.50
CA GLU A 43 -2.34 1.02 6.38
C GLU A 43 -2.33 1.64 7.76
N GLU A 44 -1.58 2.71 7.90
CA GLU A 44 -1.53 3.43 9.16
C GLU A 44 -2.24 4.75 9.00
N HIS A 45 -3.24 4.98 9.81
CA HIS A 45 -4.00 6.22 9.78
C HIS A 45 -3.46 7.18 10.82
N ILE A 46 -2.96 8.30 10.35
CA ILE A 46 -2.40 9.31 11.24
C ILE A 46 -3.48 10.34 11.50
N SER A 47 -4.03 10.30 12.66
CA SER A 47 -5.09 11.24 13.01
C SER A 47 -4.55 12.40 13.79
N GLY A 48 -3.34 12.72 13.58
CA GLY A 48 -2.71 13.73 14.37
C GLY A 48 -3.08 15.13 14.05
N ALA A 49 -4.03 15.31 13.23
CA ALA A 49 -4.43 16.67 12.94
C ALA A 49 -4.92 17.31 14.23
N LYS A 50 -4.36 18.32 14.57
CA LYS A 50 -4.83 18.94 15.77
C LYS A 50 -4.97 20.32 15.60
#